data_877737dae90d7743d6e695218b5e197d
#
_entry.id   877737dae90d7743d6e695218b5e197d
#
_cell.length_a   1.000
_cell.length_b   1.000
_cell.length_c   1.000
_cell.angle_alpha   90.00
_cell.angle_beta   90.00
_cell.angle_gamma   90.00
#
_symmetry.space_group_name_H-M   'P 1'
#
loop_
_entity.id
_entity.type
_entity.pdbx_description
1 polymer ?
#
loop_
_entity_poly.entity_id
_entity_poly.type
_entity_poly.pdbx_seq_one_letter_code
_entity_poly.pdbx_strand_id
1 'polypeptide(L)'
;MKARLLNYLITLVLICLAGWAAFSLYQRYVENPWTRDAQVRANIVGIAPRVSGPIIHVAVVDNQEIKKGDLLFEIDPADFKAQLDLASGQVLNAEANLKQQQQNLDRQTDLYRTHVNALQDLQNAQDSFAAAQAQAVSAKANLELARLNLGYTKVMAPVDGYVTNMNTSAGTYVTAGNQLMALVDTSSFWIAAYFKETQLPHIQEGQKAKLAFMGYPNQPFEGVVRSVGWGIYVQDGSGNASTDLLPSISQTVDWVRLPQRFAVRIQVAGRPPVPLRIGQTVYVSMTPVVGRTEAPKERVATQP
;
A
#
# COMPACT_ATOMS: atom_id res chain seq x y z
N MET A 1 38.28 5.22 68.35
CA MET A 1 37.97 6.25 67.41
C MET A 1 38.22 5.83 65.94
N LYS A 2 39.35 5.23 65.60
CA LYS A 2 39.71 4.82 64.20
C LYS A 2 38.73 3.85 63.54
N ALA A 3 38.17 2.84 64.27
CA ALA A 3 37.22 1.91 63.72
C ALA A 3 35.85 2.55 63.35
N ARG A 4 35.39 3.56 64.12
CA ARG A 4 34.14 4.26 63.83
C ARG A 4 34.29 5.17 62.61
N LEU A 5 35.43 5.82 62.43
CA LEU A 5 35.76 6.61 61.26
C LEU A 5 35.84 5.74 59.99
N LEU A 6 36.41 4.57 60.08
CA LEU A 6 36.48 3.60 58.95
C LEU A 6 35.07 3.13 58.52
N ASN A 7 34.19 2.84 59.51
CA ASN A 7 32.81 2.48 59.18
C ASN A 7 32.01 3.59 58.51
N TYR A 8 32.19 4.85 58.97
CA TYR A 8 31.56 5.99 58.30
C TYR A 8 32.09 6.19 56.87
N LEU A 9 33.38 5.98 56.65
CA LEU A 9 33.99 6.06 55.31
C LEU A 9 33.47 4.98 54.39
N ILE A 10 33.33 3.74 54.87
CA ILE A 10 32.76 2.64 54.12
C ILE A 10 31.28 2.91 53.75
N THR A 11 30.49 3.40 54.73
CA THR A 11 29.07 3.73 54.43
C THR A 11 28.93 4.85 53.44
N LEU A 12 29.80 5.90 53.50
CA LEU A 12 29.82 6.99 52.52
C LEU A 12 30.14 6.48 51.12
N VAL A 13 31.14 5.62 50.97
CA VAL A 13 31.50 5.00 49.68
C VAL A 13 30.36 4.17 49.11
N LEU A 14 29.68 3.38 49.96
CA LEU A 14 28.51 2.59 49.51
C LEU A 14 27.36 3.48 49.06
N ILE A 15 27.09 4.60 49.76
CA ILE A 15 26.05 5.56 49.35
C ILE A 15 26.41 6.19 47.99
N CYS A 16 27.67 6.60 47.81
CA CYS A 16 28.12 7.17 46.53
C CYS A 16 28.03 6.13 45.38
N LEU A 17 28.39 4.86 45.65
CA LEU A 17 28.29 3.80 44.65
C LEU A 17 26.84 3.48 44.30
N ALA A 18 25.95 3.45 45.30
CA ALA A 18 24.51 3.26 45.10
C ALA A 18 23.89 4.45 44.31
N GLY A 19 24.28 5.68 44.63
CA GLY A 19 23.86 6.89 43.92
C GLY A 19 24.33 6.88 42.46
N TRP A 20 25.59 6.50 42.22
CA TRP A 20 26.12 6.37 40.85
C TRP A 20 25.43 5.26 40.06
N ALA A 21 25.17 4.09 40.70
CA ALA A 21 24.45 2.98 40.08
C ALA A 21 23.00 3.39 39.72
N ALA A 22 22.31 4.05 40.66
CA ALA A 22 20.95 4.55 40.43
C ALA A 22 20.90 5.59 39.28
N PHE A 23 21.87 6.51 39.24
CA PHE A 23 21.98 7.51 38.15
C PHE A 23 22.30 6.86 36.82
N SER A 24 23.18 5.89 36.76
CA SER A 24 23.51 5.10 35.57
C SER A 24 22.30 4.33 35.03
N LEU A 25 21.53 3.70 35.92
CA LEU A 25 20.29 3.00 35.56
C LEU A 25 19.24 3.98 35.05
N TYR A 26 19.09 5.14 35.69
CA TYR A 26 18.17 6.19 35.26
C TYR A 26 18.50 6.69 33.87
N GLN A 27 19.76 7.02 33.58
CA GLN A 27 20.20 7.43 32.25
C GLN A 27 19.88 6.37 31.19
N ARG A 28 20.23 5.11 31.45
CA ARG A 28 19.91 4.00 30.51
C ARG A 28 18.42 3.86 30.26
N TYR A 29 17.58 4.08 31.26
CA TYR A 29 16.14 3.98 31.14
C TYR A 29 15.53 5.14 30.32
N VAL A 30 16.06 6.34 30.47
CA VAL A 30 15.60 7.55 29.77
C VAL A 30 16.16 7.65 28.35
N GLU A 31 17.44 7.28 28.17
CA GLU A 31 18.11 7.38 26.85
C GLU A 31 17.74 6.25 25.88
N ASN A 32 17.21 5.14 26.35
CA ASN A 32 16.81 4.01 25.51
C ASN A 32 15.28 3.92 25.44
N PRO A 33 14.63 4.60 24.49
CA PRO A 33 13.19 4.52 24.33
C PRO A 33 12.75 3.07 24.06
N TRP A 34 11.76 2.63 24.80
CA TRP A 34 11.16 1.33 24.57
C TRP A 34 9.64 1.42 24.62
N THR A 35 8.97 0.51 23.92
CA THR A 35 7.52 0.42 23.93
C THR A 35 7.05 -1.02 23.82
N ARG A 36 5.90 -1.31 24.44
CA ARG A 36 5.14 -2.57 24.26
C ARG A 36 3.97 -2.37 23.28
N ASP A 37 3.70 -1.14 22.92
CA ASP A 37 2.63 -0.75 22.05
C ASP A 37 3.16 -0.66 20.62
N ALA A 38 3.48 -1.81 20.06
CA ALA A 38 3.88 -1.92 18.67
C ALA A 38 3.17 -3.12 18.02
N GLN A 39 2.75 -2.95 16.79
CA GLN A 39 2.02 -3.95 16.03
C GLN A 39 2.62 -4.14 14.65
N VAL A 40 2.60 -5.38 14.18
CA VAL A 40 2.90 -5.70 12.79
C VAL A 40 1.79 -5.16 11.90
N ARG A 41 2.18 -4.45 10.85
CA ARG A 41 1.31 -3.94 9.78
C ARG A 41 1.85 -4.40 8.43
N ALA A 42 0.99 -4.46 7.44
CA ALA A 42 1.33 -4.68 6.04
C ALA A 42 0.36 -3.91 5.16
N ASN A 43 0.70 -3.75 3.89
CA ASN A 43 -0.25 -3.24 2.92
C ASN A 43 -1.33 -4.28 2.65
N ILE A 44 -2.57 -3.83 2.63
CA ILE A 44 -3.72 -4.67 2.32
C ILE A 44 -4.26 -4.18 0.98
N VAL A 45 -4.34 -5.09 0.01
CA VAL A 45 -4.89 -4.82 -1.31
C VAL A 45 -6.29 -5.39 -1.37
N GLY A 46 -7.30 -4.52 -1.48
CA GLY A 46 -8.68 -4.93 -1.70
C GLY A 46 -8.89 -5.42 -3.12
N ILE A 47 -9.45 -6.60 -3.29
CA ILE A 47 -9.75 -7.19 -4.60
C ILE A 47 -11.20 -6.94 -4.93
N ALA A 48 -11.43 -6.16 -5.99
CA ALA A 48 -12.73 -5.87 -6.56
C ALA A 48 -12.73 -6.23 -8.05
N PRO A 49 -13.79 -6.85 -8.58
CA PRO A 49 -13.92 -7.12 -10.00
C PRO A 49 -14.11 -5.83 -10.79
N ARG A 50 -13.68 -5.81 -12.05
CA ARG A 50 -13.90 -4.67 -12.97
C ARG A 50 -15.17 -4.82 -13.80
N VAL A 51 -15.73 -6.04 -13.84
CA VAL A 51 -16.96 -6.36 -14.55
C VAL A 51 -17.93 -7.05 -13.60
N SER A 52 -19.24 -6.92 -13.86
CA SER A 52 -20.29 -7.54 -13.05
C SER A 52 -20.75 -8.85 -13.68
N GLY A 53 -21.13 -9.82 -12.85
CA GLY A 53 -21.63 -11.11 -13.30
C GLY A 53 -21.63 -12.18 -12.21
N PRO A 54 -22.14 -13.38 -12.46
CA PRO A 54 -22.06 -14.49 -11.53
C PRO A 54 -20.65 -15.09 -11.53
N ILE A 55 -20.15 -15.46 -10.34
CA ILE A 55 -18.90 -16.21 -10.20
C ILE A 55 -19.16 -17.68 -10.55
N ILE A 56 -18.41 -18.22 -11.50
CA ILE A 56 -18.50 -19.62 -11.89
C ILE A 56 -17.46 -20.49 -11.17
N HIS A 57 -16.31 -19.90 -10.81
CA HIS A 57 -15.21 -20.62 -10.17
C HIS A 57 -14.46 -19.73 -9.20
N VAL A 58 -14.14 -20.25 -8.00
CA VAL A 58 -13.23 -19.65 -7.03
C VAL A 58 -12.04 -20.58 -6.88
N ALA A 59 -10.84 -20.08 -7.21
CA ALA A 59 -9.62 -20.88 -7.29
C ALA A 59 -8.81 -20.90 -5.99
N VAL A 60 -9.18 -20.08 -5.00
CA VAL A 60 -8.44 -19.88 -3.75
C VAL A 60 -9.35 -20.11 -2.55
N VAL A 61 -8.71 -20.37 -1.39
CA VAL A 61 -9.40 -20.46 -0.10
C VAL A 61 -8.85 -19.38 0.86
N ASP A 62 -9.61 -19.09 1.91
CA ASP A 62 -9.19 -18.11 2.92
C ASP A 62 -7.90 -18.53 3.60
N ASN A 63 -7.00 -17.56 3.87
CA ASN A 63 -5.65 -17.75 4.42
C ASN A 63 -4.67 -18.55 3.53
N GLN A 64 -4.97 -18.73 2.25
CA GLN A 64 -4.06 -19.37 1.29
C GLN A 64 -2.96 -18.40 0.87
N GLU A 65 -1.72 -18.93 0.77
CA GLU A 65 -0.61 -18.22 0.13
C GLU A 65 -0.76 -18.27 -1.39
N ILE A 66 -0.62 -17.13 -2.02
CA ILE A 66 -0.73 -16.95 -3.47
C ILE A 66 0.41 -16.11 -4.01
N LYS A 67 0.69 -16.27 -5.29
CA LYS A 67 1.67 -15.47 -6.03
C LYS A 67 0.96 -14.49 -6.96
N LYS A 68 1.66 -13.42 -7.26
CA LYS A 68 1.21 -12.46 -8.28
C LYS A 68 0.92 -13.17 -9.59
N GLY A 69 -0.27 -12.95 -10.14
CA GLY A 69 -0.73 -13.59 -11.37
C GLY A 69 -1.51 -14.89 -11.16
N ASP A 70 -1.65 -15.39 -9.93
CA ASP A 70 -2.53 -16.53 -9.66
C ASP A 70 -4.00 -16.13 -9.84
N LEU A 71 -4.81 -17.06 -10.36
CA LEU A 71 -6.25 -16.86 -10.52
C LEU A 71 -6.92 -16.88 -9.14
N LEU A 72 -7.70 -15.85 -8.83
CA LEU A 72 -8.48 -15.77 -7.60
C LEU A 72 -9.89 -16.32 -7.80
N PHE A 73 -10.58 -15.79 -8.80
CA PHE A 73 -11.91 -16.26 -9.19
C PHE A 73 -12.19 -15.90 -10.66
N GLU A 74 -13.19 -16.58 -11.24
CA GLU A 74 -13.64 -16.37 -12.61
C GLU A 74 -15.13 -16.04 -12.62
N ILE A 75 -15.47 -14.93 -13.29
CA ILE A 75 -16.84 -14.48 -13.59
C ILE A 75 -17.27 -15.15 -14.90
N ASP A 76 -18.55 -15.46 -15.06
CA ASP A 76 -19.08 -16.08 -16.28
C ASP A 76 -18.68 -15.27 -17.52
N PRO A 77 -17.87 -15.84 -18.41
CA PRO A 77 -17.39 -15.15 -19.60
C PRO A 77 -18.37 -15.22 -20.79
N ALA A 78 -19.53 -15.88 -20.69
CA ALA A 78 -20.39 -16.17 -21.82
C ALA A 78 -20.85 -14.90 -22.55
N ASP A 79 -21.39 -13.93 -21.81
CA ASP A 79 -21.86 -12.65 -22.37
C ASP A 79 -20.71 -11.83 -22.96
N PHE A 80 -19.55 -11.84 -22.31
CA PHE A 80 -18.37 -11.12 -22.77
C PHE A 80 -17.76 -11.73 -24.03
N LYS A 81 -17.83 -13.05 -24.19
CA LYS A 81 -17.43 -13.74 -25.43
C LYS A 81 -18.36 -13.36 -26.58
N ALA A 82 -19.68 -13.36 -26.34
CA ALA A 82 -20.64 -12.94 -27.36
C ALA A 82 -20.43 -11.47 -27.80
N GLN A 83 -20.12 -10.58 -26.84
CA GLN A 83 -19.77 -9.18 -27.13
C GLN A 83 -18.47 -9.06 -27.95
N LEU A 84 -17.47 -9.87 -27.66
CA LEU A 84 -16.22 -9.91 -28.42
C LEU A 84 -16.47 -10.37 -29.86
N ASP A 85 -17.26 -11.43 -30.05
CA ASP A 85 -17.59 -11.97 -31.37
C ASP A 85 -18.37 -10.93 -32.19
N LEU A 86 -19.32 -10.22 -31.57
CA LEU A 86 -20.06 -9.13 -32.22
C LEU A 86 -19.11 -7.98 -32.65
N ALA A 87 -18.23 -7.54 -31.75
CA ALA A 87 -17.27 -6.48 -32.06
C ALA A 87 -16.28 -6.91 -33.16
N SER A 88 -15.87 -8.18 -33.18
CA SER A 88 -15.02 -8.73 -34.25
C SER A 88 -15.70 -8.68 -35.62
N GLY A 89 -17.00 -9.03 -35.68
CA GLY A 89 -17.81 -8.91 -36.88
C GLY A 89 -17.94 -7.45 -37.38
N GLN A 90 -18.08 -6.50 -36.46
CA GLN A 90 -18.11 -5.07 -36.80
C GLN A 90 -16.78 -4.58 -37.42
N VAL A 91 -15.63 -5.07 -36.91
CA VAL A 91 -14.32 -4.75 -37.51
C VAL A 91 -14.23 -5.30 -38.93
N LEU A 92 -14.63 -6.55 -39.18
CA LEU A 92 -14.60 -7.15 -40.50
C LEU A 92 -15.46 -6.35 -41.50
N ASN A 93 -16.66 -5.93 -41.10
CA ASN A 93 -17.54 -5.10 -41.91
C ASN A 93 -16.91 -3.73 -42.21
N ALA A 94 -16.34 -3.07 -41.18
CA ALA A 94 -15.71 -1.76 -41.34
C ALA A 94 -14.45 -1.83 -42.24
N GLU A 95 -13.66 -2.89 -42.12
CA GLU A 95 -12.49 -3.10 -43.00
C GLU A 95 -12.86 -3.44 -44.42
N ALA A 96 -13.95 -4.20 -44.64
CA ALA A 96 -14.47 -4.44 -46.00
C ALA A 96 -14.94 -3.13 -46.67
N ASN A 97 -15.67 -2.30 -45.91
CA ASN A 97 -16.09 -0.96 -46.42
C ASN A 97 -14.88 -0.06 -46.70
N LEU A 98 -13.91 -0.01 -45.79
CA LEU A 98 -12.68 0.76 -45.99
C LEU A 98 -11.97 0.36 -47.28
N LYS A 99 -11.81 -0.95 -47.51
CA LYS A 99 -11.21 -1.50 -48.73
C LYS A 99 -12.00 -1.11 -49.98
N GLN A 100 -13.33 -1.12 -49.91
CA GLN A 100 -14.18 -0.68 -51.02
C GLN A 100 -13.98 0.80 -51.32
N GLN A 101 -13.97 1.66 -50.29
CA GLN A 101 -13.75 3.10 -50.47
C GLN A 101 -12.32 3.40 -50.96
N GLN A 102 -11.33 2.66 -50.52
CA GLN A 102 -9.95 2.77 -51.03
C GLN A 102 -9.91 2.49 -52.55
N GLN A 103 -10.51 1.39 -53.02
CA GLN A 103 -10.57 1.05 -54.41
C GLN A 103 -11.34 2.06 -55.22
N ASN A 104 -12.38 2.68 -54.65
CA ASN A 104 -13.11 3.76 -55.28
C ASN A 104 -12.25 5.02 -55.43
N LEU A 105 -11.54 5.40 -54.36
CA LEU A 105 -10.63 6.55 -54.38
C LEU A 105 -9.51 6.35 -55.41
N ASP A 106 -8.91 5.17 -55.49
CA ASP A 106 -7.86 4.85 -56.47
C ASP A 106 -8.38 5.02 -57.91
N ARG A 107 -9.59 4.50 -58.18
CA ARG A 107 -10.25 4.63 -59.48
C ARG A 107 -10.56 6.09 -59.83
N GLN A 108 -11.12 6.88 -58.90
CA GLN A 108 -11.43 8.29 -59.14
C GLN A 108 -10.14 9.11 -59.32
N THR A 109 -9.07 8.78 -58.66
CA THR A 109 -7.76 9.40 -58.83
C THR A 109 -7.21 9.17 -60.23
N ASP A 110 -7.31 7.95 -60.76
CA ASP A 110 -6.85 7.62 -62.11
C ASP A 110 -7.71 8.29 -63.18
N LEU A 111 -9.04 8.34 -63.00
CA LEU A 111 -9.95 9.05 -63.93
C LEU A 111 -9.72 10.56 -63.92
N TYR A 112 -9.39 11.16 -62.77
CA TYR A 112 -9.05 12.57 -62.67
C TYR A 112 -7.72 12.87 -63.39
N ARG A 113 -6.70 12.01 -63.27
CA ARG A 113 -5.42 12.14 -63.98
C ARG A 113 -5.57 12.11 -65.49
N THR A 114 -6.56 11.36 -66.01
CA THR A 114 -6.89 11.28 -67.42
C THR A 114 -7.89 12.34 -67.89
N HIS A 115 -8.23 13.32 -67.03
CA HIS A 115 -9.17 14.43 -67.27
C HIS A 115 -10.59 13.97 -67.61
N VAL A 116 -11.02 12.78 -67.15
CA VAL A 116 -12.37 12.25 -67.41
C VAL A 116 -13.36 12.73 -66.34
N ASN A 117 -12.92 12.93 -65.07
CA ASN A 117 -13.77 13.28 -63.95
C ASN A 117 -13.54 14.69 -63.42
N ALA A 118 -14.58 15.27 -62.78
CA ALA A 118 -14.50 16.54 -62.06
C ALA A 118 -13.70 16.42 -60.76
N LEU A 119 -13.07 17.52 -60.34
CA LEU A 119 -12.38 17.63 -59.07
C LEU A 119 -13.29 17.27 -57.86
N GLN A 120 -14.57 17.59 -57.95
CA GLN A 120 -15.55 17.32 -56.91
C GLN A 120 -15.74 15.82 -56.67
N ASP A 121 -15.73 14.98 -57.74
CA ASP A 121 -15.85 13.52 -57.61
C ASP A 121 -14.66 12.93 -56.88
N LEU A 122 -13.44 13.43 -57.12
CA LEU A 122 -12.24 13.05 -56.42
C LEU A 122 -12.32 13.45 -54.94
N GLN A 123 -12.76 14.66 -54.63
CA GLN A 123 -12.93 15.14 -53.25
C GLN A 123 -13.97 14.28 -52.48
N ASN A 124 -15.12 13.99 -53.09
CA ASN A 124 -16.14 13.13 -52.52
C ASN A 124 -15.61 11.71 -52.21
N ALA A 125 -14.75 11.17 -53.10
CA ALA A 125 -14.13 9.88 -52.87
C ALA A 125 -13.09 9.92 -51.72
N GLN A 126 -12.32 11.02 -51.62
CA GLN A 126 -11.40 11.25 -50.51
C GLN A 126 -12.13 11.35 -49.16
N ASP A 127 -13.22 12.10 -49.10
CA ASP A 127 -14.04 12.25 -47.88
C ASP A 127 -14.68 10.92 -47.48
N SER A 128 -15.19 10.17 -48.47
CA SER A 128 -15.78 8.84 -48.23
C SER A 128 -14.75 7.83 -47.70
N PHE A 129 -13.53 7.87 -48.24
CA PHE A 129 -12.42 7.07 -47.74
C PHE A 129 -12.03 7.46 -46.31
N ALA A 130 -11.88 8.75 -46.02
CA ALA A 130 -11.55 9.26 -44.70
C ALA A 130 -12.62 8.86 -43.66
N ALA A 131 -13.92 8.95 -44.05
CA ALA A 131 -15.02 8.51 -43.19
C ALA A 131 -14.97 6.99 -42.89
N ALA A 132 -14.72 6.19 -43.94
CA ALA A 132 -14.59 4.71 -43.75
C ALA A 132 -13.37 4.36 -42.93
N GLN A 133 -12.27 5.08 -43.04
CA GLN A 133 -11.08 4.92 -42.23
C GLN A 133 -11.37 5.21 -40.74
N ALA A 134 -12.05 6.31 -40.45
CA ALA A 134 -12.46 6.66 -39.11
C ALA A 134 -13.39 5.60 -38.50
N GLN A 135 -14.31 5.07 -39.30
CA GLN A 135 -15.19 3.97 -38.86
C GLN A 135 -14.44 2.68 -38.55
N ALA A 136 -13.43 2.32 -39.34
CA ALA A 136 -12.60 1.14 -39.08
C ALA A 136 -11.77 1.31 -37.78
N VAL A 137 -11.25 2.50 -37.53
CA VAL A 137 -10.54 2.81 -36.25
C VAL A 137 -11.49 2.70 -35.07
N SER A 138 -12.71 3.24 -35.18
CA SER A 138 -13.72 3.12 -34.09
C SER A 138 -14.12 1.67 -33.83
N ALA A 139 -14.35 0.87 -34.89
CA ALA A 139 -14.67 -0.55 -34.74
C ALA A 139 -13.53 -1.34 -34.03
N LYS A 140 -12.26 -1.05 -34.37
CA LYS A 140 -11.09 -1.65 -33.71
C LYS A 140 -11.01 -1.27 -32.23
N ALA A 141 -11.30 -0.03 -31.89
CA ALA A 141 -11.34 0.41 -30.49
C ALA A 141 -12.42 -0.34 -29.69
N ASN A 142 -13.61 -0.54 -30.28
CA ASN A 142 -14.69 -1.31 -29.65
C ASN A 142 -14.31 -2.79 -29.46
N LEU A 143 -13.62 -3.40 -30.43
CA LEU A 143 -13.12 -4.75 -30.31
C LEU A 143 -12.12 -4.88 -29.13
N GLU A 144 -11.21 -3.93 -29.01
CA GLU A 144 -10.23 -3.94 -27.90
C GLU A 144 -10.93 -3.78 -26.54
N LEU A 145 -11.94 -2.90 -26.44
CA LEU A 145 -12.75 -2.77 -25.23
C LEU A 145 -13.45 -4.10 -24.87
N ALA A 146 -14.06 -4.77 -25.83
CA ALA A 146 -14.69 -6.07 -25.60
C ALA A 146 -13.69 -7.15 -25.16
N ARG A 147 -12.48 -7.14 -25.74
CA ARG A 147 -11.37 -8.02 -25.36
C ARG A 147 -10.91 -7.77 -23.92
N LEU A 148 -10.76 -6.50 -23.52
CA LEU A 148 -10.39 -6.14 -22.15
C LEU A 148 -11.46 -6.59 -21.16
N ASN A 149 -12.75 -6.37 -21.46
CA ASN A 149 -13.86 -6.80 -20.60
C ASN A 149 -13.88 -8.31 -20.42
N LEU A 150 -13.65 -9.07 -21.49
CA LEU A 150 -13.48 -10.54 -21.39
C LEU A 150 -12.26 -10.90 -20.53
N GLY A 151 -11.14 -10.18 -20.67
CA GLY A 151 -9.96 -10.37 -19.80
C GLY A 151 -10.25 -10.12 -18.32
N TYR A 152 -11.11 -9.16 -18.01
CA TYR A 152 -11.49 -8.82 -16.64
C TYR A 152 -12.43 -9.83 -15.98
N THR A 153 -12.98 -10.79 -16.71
CA THR A 153 -13.72 -11.92 -16.12
C THR A 153 -12.82 -12.82 -15.28
N LYS A 154 -11.52 -12.87 -15.58
CA LYS A 154 -10.51 -13.61 -14.80
C LYS A 154 -9.80 -12.63 -13.86
N VAL A 155 -10.10 -12.72 -12.59
CA VAL A 155 -9.49 -11.85 -11.58
C VAL A 155 -8.25 -12.51 -11.02
N MET A 156 -7.10 -11.86 -11.26
CA MET A 156 -5.77 -12.36 -10.88
C MET A 156 -5.23 -11.58 -9.68
N ALA A 157 -4.34 -12.22 -8.92
CA ALA A 157 -3.62 -11.60 -7.81
C ALA A 157 -2.65 -10.51 -8.30
N PRO A 158 -2.75 -9.26 -7.81
CA PRO A 158 -1.84 -8.17 -8.19
C PRO A 158 -0.49 -8.22 -7.48
N VAL A 159 -0.39 -8.89 -6.34
CA VAL A 159 0.79 -9.01 -5.46
C VAL A 159 0.94 -10.42 -4.91
N ASP A 160 2.13 -10.76 -4.43
CA ASP A 160 2.37 -11.97 -3.64
C ASP A 160 1.84 -11.77 -2.23
N GLY A 161 1.15 -12.78 -1.68
CA GLY A 161 0.61 -12.60 -0.34
C GLY A 161 -0.34 -13.69 0.14
N TYR A 162 -1.11 -13.35 1.16
CA TYR A 162 -2.14 -14.22 1.72
C TYR A 162 -3.53 -13.65 1.46
N VAL A 163 -4.43 -14.52 0.99
CA VAL A 163 -5.86 -14.18 0.89
C VAL A 163 -6.43 -14.05 2.30
N THR A 164 -7.25 -13.04 2.53
CA THR A 164 -7.95 -12.86 3.81
C THR A 164 -9.31 -12.23 3.59
N ASN A 165 -10.21 -12.42 4.55
CA ASN A 165 -11.56 -11.87 4.52
C ASN A 165 -12.30 -12.20 3.20
N MET A 166 -12.23 -13.47 2.79
CA MET A 166 -12.91 -13.95 1.60
C MET A 166 -14.41 -14.07 1.87
N ASN A 167 -15.20 -13.19 1.25
CA ASN A 167 -16.66 -13.16 1.40
C ASN A 167 -17.34 -13.46 0.06
N THR A 168 -16.90 -14.53 -0.60
CA THR A 168 -17.47 -14.92 -1.90
C THR A 168 -17.38 -16.44 -2.13
N SER A 169 -18.32 -16.95 -2.92
CA SER A 169 -18.39 -18.35 -3.33
C SER A 169 -18.89 -18.47 -4.77
N ALA A 170 -18.70 -19.63 -5.37
CA ALA A 170 -19.27 -19.93 -6.69
C ALA A 170 -20.80 -19.78 -6.64
N GLY A 171 -21.39 -19.19 -7.68
CA GLY A 171 -22.81 -18.84 -7.76
C GLY A 171 -23.16 -17.45 -7.24
N THR A 172 -22.26 -16.77 -6.54
CA THR A 172 -22.51 -15.38 -6.08
C THR A 172 -22.46 -14.41 -7.25
N TYR A 173 -23.45 -13.52 -7.35
CA TYR A 173 -23.43 -12.41 -8.30
C TYR A 173 -22.62 -11.24 -7.73
N VAL A 174 -21.65 -10.76 -8.49
CA VAL A 174 -20.76 -9.66 -8.07
C VAL A 174 -20.96 -8.43 -8.94
N THR A 175 -20.75 -7.27 -8.32
CA THR A 175 -20.85 -5.97 -9.00
C THR A 175 -19.45 -5.35 -9.12
N ALA A 176 -19.17 -4.76 -10.27
CA ALA A 176 -17.91 -4.07 -10.51
C ALA A 176 -17.63 -3.01 -9.43
N GLY A 177 -16.39 -2.97 -8.93
CA GLY A 177 -15.95 -2.05 -7.88
C GLY A 177 -16.25 -2.50 -6.45
N ASN A 178 -17.06 -3.55 -6.23
CA ASN A 178 -17.33 -4.06 -4.89
C ASN A 178 -16.21 -4.99 -4.42
N GLN A 179 -15.64 -4.72 -3.23
CA GLN A 179 -14.54 -5.52 -2.69
C GLN A 179 -15.04 -6.86 -2.15
N LEU A 180 -14.44 -7.96 -2.61
CA LEU A 180 -14.85 -9.33 -2.28
C LEU A 180 -13.90 -10.05 -1.33
N MET A 181 -12.63 -9.70 -1.39
CA MET A 181 -11.57 -10.25 -0.55
C MET A 181 -10.41 -9.26 -0.43
N ALA A 182 -9.52 -9.51 0.49
CA ALA A 182 -8.31 -8.72 0.67
C ALA A 182 -7.07 -9.61 0.55
N LEU A 183 -5.98 -9.03 0.05
CA LEU A 183 -4.66 -9.65 0.01
C LEU A 183 -3.72 -8.91 0.95
N VAL A 184 -3.06 -9.65 1.81
CA VAL A 184 -1.98 -9.14 2.66
C VAL A 184 -0.68 -9.29 1.89
N ASP A 185 -0.09 -8.18 1.47
CA ASP A 185 1.18 -8.17 0.74
C ASP A 185 2.34 -8.56 1.66
N THR A 186 2.94 -9.72 1.39
CA THR A 186 4.04 -10.28 2.19
C THR A 186 5.35 -9.52 2.06
N SER A 187 5.51 -8.71 1.02
CA SER A 187 6.71 -7.88 0.80
C SER A 187 6.70 -6.58 1.60
N SER A 188 5.54 -6.19 2.11
CA SER A 188 5.30 -4.86 2.68
C SER A 188 5.26 -4.77 4.20
N PHE A 189 5.61 -5.83 4.94
CA PHE A 189 5.54 -5.82 6.39
C PHE A 189 6.41 -4.76 7.05
N TRP A 190 5.82 -4.04 8.01
CA TRP A 190 6.54 -3.13 8.91
C TRP A 190 5.96 -3.21 10.33
N ILE A 191 6.66 -2.63 11.27
CA ILE A 191 6.19 -2.51 12.64
C ILE A 191 5.82 -1.05 12.88
N ALA A 192 4.57 -0.82 13.27
CA ALA A 192 4.09 0.46 13.77
C ALA A 192 4.26 0.47 15.30
N ALA A 193 5.26 1.17 15.78
CA ALA A 193 5.57 1.27 17.20
C ALA A 193 5.14 2.65 17.72
N TYR A 194 4.35 2.67 18.79
CA TYR A 194 3.82 3.90 19.37
C TYR A 194 4.67 4.31 20.58
N PHE A 195 5.37 5.43 20.44
CA PHE A 195 6.21 6.02 21.47
C PHE A 195 5.56 7.26 22.07
N LYS A 196 5.83 7.52 23.37
CA LYS A 196 5.38 8.74 24.03
C LYS A 196 6.09 9.95 23.42
N GLU A 197 5.42 11.10 23.38
CA GLU A 197 5.98 12.36 22.90
C GLU A 197 7.32 12.69 23.57
N THR A 198 7.46 12.41 24.86
CA THR A 198 8.70 12.61 25.64
C THR A 198 9.89 11.76 25.19
N GLN A 199 9.63 10.68 24.44
CA GLN A 199 10.66 9.78 23.93
C GLN A 199 11.11 10.11 22.50
N LEU A 200 10.31 10.89 21.75
CA LEU A 200 10.59 11.23 20.35
C LEU A 200 11.94 11.91 20.12
N PRO A 201 12.42 12.84 20.98
CA PRO A 201 13.71 13.48 20.78
C PRO A 201 14.91 12.51 20.78
N HIS A 202 14.70 11.27 21.26
CA HIS A 202 15.72 10.22 21.33
C HIS A 202 15.58 9.17 20.21
N ILE A 203 14.66 9.41 19.25
CA ILE A 203 14.40 8.49 18.13
C ILE A 203 14.75 9.21 16.84
N GLN A 204 15.63 8.59 16.03
CA GLN A 204 16.08 9.13 14.76
C GLN A 204 15.85 8.14 13.62
N GLU A 205 15.64 8.65 12.42
CA GLU A 205 15.60 7.81 11.22
C GLU A 205 16.94 7.11 11.01
N GLY A 206 16.90 5.85 10.58
CA GLY A 206 18.08 5.00 10.44
C GLY A 206 18.56 4.34 11.74
N GLN A 207 18.01 4.70 12.90
CA GLN A 207 18.37 4.09 14.19
C GLN A 207 17.96 2.61 14.22
N LYS A 208 18.83 1.76 14.77
CA LYS A 208 18.54 0.34 14.99
C LYS A 208 17.60 0.15 16.16
N ALA A 209 16.70 -0.80 16.02
CA ALA A 209 15.77 -1.22 17.07
C ALA A 209 15.86 -2.74 17.24
N LYS A 210 15.83 -3.20 18.49
CA LYS A 210 15.65 -4.61 18.83
C LYS A 210 14.16 -4.88 18.97
N LEU A 211 13.72 -5.93 18.30
CA LEU A 211 12.33 -6.31 18.18
C LEU A 211 12.14 -7.71 18.77
N ALA A 212 11.10 -7.91 19.55
CA ALA A 212 10.74 -9.24 20.05
C ALA A 212 9.22 -9.41 19.96
N PHE A 213 8.77 -10.47 19.31
CA PHE A 213 7.35 -10.79 19.27
C PHE A 213 6.86 -11.32 20.61
N MET A 214 5.67 -10.89 21.00
CA MET A 214 5.06 -11.38 22.24
C MET A 214 4.89 -12.91 22.25
N GLY A 215 4.56 -13.49 21.10
CA GLY A 215 4.44 -14.95 20.94
C GLY A 215 5.78 -15.71 20.84
N TYR A 216 6.90 -15.00 20.60
CA TYR A 216 8.23 -15.60 20.39
C TYR A 216 9.31 -14.77 21.10
N PRO A 217 9.28 -14.68 22.44
CA PRO A 217 10.16 -13.76 23.20
C PRO A 217 11.65 -14.11 23.11
N ASN A 218 11.96 -15.38 22.85
CA ASN A 218 13.35 -15.88 22.79
C ASN A 218 14.00 -15.76 21.41
N GLN A 219 13.31 -15.14 20.43
CA GLN A 219 13.81 -14.93 19.08
C GLN A 219 13.81 -13.44 18.74
N PRO A 220 14.69 -12.64 19.36
CA PRO A 220 14.80 -11.22 19.03
C PRO A 220 15.39 -11.06 17.63
N PHE A 221 14.94 -10.04 16.93
CA PHE A 221 15.46 -9.67 15.62
C PHE A 221 15.68 -8.16 15.55
N GLU A 222 16.38 -7.72 14.51
CA GLU A 222 16.70 -6.31 14.34
C GLU A 222 15.73 -5.65 13.37
N GLY A 223 15.48 -4.37 13.61
CA GLY A 223 14.77 -3.47 12.72
C GLY A 223 15.48 -2.14 12.63
N VAL A 224 15.11 -1.35 11.62
CA VAL A 224 15.62 -0.01 11.40
C VAL A 224 14.46 0.97 11.33
N VAL A 225 14.56 2.07 12.04
CA VAL A 225 13.58 3.16 12.00
C VAL A 225 13.57 3.75 10.59
N ARG A 226 12.42 3.65 9.92
CA ARG A 226 12.24 4.18 8.56
C ARG A 226 11.73 5.61 8.56
N SER A 227 10.82 5.91 9.48
CA SER A 227 10.25 7.26 9.63
C SER A 227 9.60 7.41 11.00
N VAL A 228 9.53 8.64 11.46
CA VAL A 228 8.77 9.06 12.64
C VAL A 228 7.52 9.79 12.16
N GLY A 229 6.34 9.42 12.68
CA GLY A 229 5.07 10.03 12.28
C GLY A 229 5.01 11.51 12.62
N TRP A 230 4.58 12.33 11.66
CA TRP A 230 4.48 13.78 11.79
C TRP A 230 3.18 14.26 12.45
N GLY A 231 2.21 13.38 12.62
CA GLY A 231 0.91 13.75 13.18
C GLY A 231 0.16 12.55 13.73
N ILE A 232 -0.77 12.85 14.61
CA ILE A 232 -1.75 11.92 15.17
C ILE A 232 -3.12 12.57 15.06
N TYR A 233 -4.15 11.75 14.88
CA TYR A 233 -5.52 12.19 15.03
C TYR A 233 -5.90 12.08 16.53
N VAL A 234 -6.29 13.18 17.11
CA VAL A 234 -6.82 13.24 18.48
C VAL A 234 -8.32 13.42 18.36
N GLN A 235 -9.09 12.45 18.85
CA GLN A 235 -10.55 12.55 18.91
C GLN A 235 -10.91 13.47 20.08
N ASP A 236 -11.06 14.74 19.81
CA ASP A 236 -11.32 15.79 20.80
C ASP A 236 -12.82 16.07 21.00
N GLY A 237 -13.69 15.25 20.47
CA GLY A 237 -15.16 15.44 20.56
C GLY A 237 -15.72 16.59 19.71
N SER A 238 -14.88 17.32 18.98
CA SER A 238 -15.30 18.49 18.17
C SER A 238 -15.94 18.14 16.81
N GLY A 239 -16.25 16.89 16.56
CA GLY A 239 -17.13 16.44 15.46
C GLY A 239 -16.63 16.66 14.03
N ASN A 240 -15.47 17.20 13.82
CA ASN A 240 -14.87 17.34 12.49
C ASN A 240 -14.17 16.03 12.07
N ALA A 241 -14.98 15.10 11.63
CA ALA A 241 -14.60 13.79 11.12
C ALA A 241 -14.00 13.86 9.71
N SER A 242 -12.95 14.62 9.49
CA SER A 242 -12.34 14.70 8.15
C SER A 242 -10.94 14.08 8.06
N THR A 243 -10.62 13.07 8.89
CA THR A 243 -9.25 12.60 8.94
C THR A 243 -9.08 11.09 9.09
N ASP A 244 -9.72 10.33 8.22
CA ASP A 244 -9.34 8.93 7.94
C ASP A 244 -7.89 8.78 7.45
N LEU A 245 -7.18 9.92 7.26
CA LEU A 245 -5.81 9.96 6.75
C LEU A 245 -4.74 9.88 7.83
N LEU A 246 -5.09 10.09 9.11
CA LEU A 246 -4.14 10.00 10.23
C LEU A 246 -4.48 8.82 11.16
N PRO A 247 -3.44 8.18 11.76
CA PRO A 247 -3.66 7.12 12.73
C PRO A 247 -4.49 7.63 13.91
N SER A 248 -5.64 7.03 14.17
CA SER A 248 -6.46 7.36 15.34
C SER A 248 -5.90 6.70 16.60
N ILE A 249 -5.84 7.46 17.70
CA ILE A 249 -5.48 6.95 19.01
C ILE A 249 -6.66 7.21 19.93
N SER A 250 -7.25 6.14 20.47
CA SER A 250 -8.30 6.28 21.47
C SER A 250 -7.74 6.76 22.81
N GLN A 251 -8.26 7.88 23.32
CA GLN A 251 -7.99 8.33 24.67
C GLN A 251 -8.95 7.63 25.61
N THR A 252 -8.43 7.12 26.72
CA THR A 252 -9.22 6.30 27.65
C THR A 252 -9.85 7.11 28.78
N VAL A 253 -9.45 8.37 29.04
CA VAL A 253 -9.96 9.18 30.18
C VAL A 253 -9.76 10.68 29.96
N ASP A 254 -10.81 11.48 30.00
CA ASP A 254 -10.79 12.93 29.75
C ASP A 254 -10.21 13.80 30.88
N TRP A 255 -10.13 13.30 32.12
CA TRP A 255 -9.71 14.07 33.28
C TRP A 255 -8.19 14.04 33.59
N VAL A 256 -7.44 13.13 32.91
CA VAL A 256 -5.96 13.07 33.00
C VAL A 256 -5.38 13.21 31.61
N ARG A 257 -4.59 14.25 31.37
CA ARG A 257 -3.82 14.41 30.14
C ARG A 257 -2.72 13.34 30.09
N LEU A 258 -2.98 12.27 29.37
CA LEU A 258 -1.96 11.26 29.08
C LEU A 258 -1.03 11.79 27.96
N PRO A 259 0.28 11.51 28.03
CA PRO A 259 1.20 11.88 26.98
C PRO A 259 0.76 11.24 25.65
N GLN A 260 0.71 12.04 24.60
CA GLN A 260 0.35 11.58 23.25
C GLN A 260 1.38 10.56 22.75
N ARG A 261 0.93 9.67 21.88
CA ARG A 261 1.77 8.61 21.30
C ARG A 261 1.89 8.82 19.80
N PHE A 262 3.10 8.83 19.32
CA PHE A 262 3.41 8.99 17.91
C PHE A 262 3.84 7.66 17.31
N ALA A 263 3.35 7.38 16.10
CA ALA A 263 3.69 6.17 15.40
C ALA A 263 5.09 6.29 14.78
N VAL A 264 5.97 5.37 15.11
CA VAL A 264 7.28 5.20 14.50
C VAL A 264 7.24 3.96 13.61
N ARG A 265 7.56 4.12 12.34
CA ARG A 265 7.61 3.04 11.37
C ARG A 265 8.98 2.38 11.40
N ILE A 266 9.02 1.10 11.73
CA ILE A 266 10.24 0.31 11.79
C ILE A 266 10.18 -0.78 10.73
N GLN A 267 11.18 -0.82 9.88
CA GLN A 267 11.33 -1.88 8.89
C GLN A 267 12.11 -3.03 9.50
N VAL A 268 11.62 -4.25 9.31
CA VAL A 268 12.31 -5.47 9.76
C VAL A 268 13.55 -5.67 8.91
N ALA A 269 14.70 -5.88 9.55
CA ALA A 269 15.95 -6.16 8.86
C ALA A 269 16.02 -7.64 8.49
N GLY A 270 16.12 -7.93 7.18
CA GLY A 270 16.21 -9.29 6.67
C GLY A 270 14.90 -10.08 6.76
N ARG A 271 15.02 -11.41 6.67
CA ARG A 271 13.87 -12.32 6.79
C ARG A 271 13.63 -12.64 8.26
N PRO A 272 12.45 -12.30 8.82
CA PRO A 272 12.17 -12.61 10.24
C PRO A 272 12.15 -14.13 10.46
N PRO A 273 12.59 -14.59 11.64
CA PRO A 273 12.66 -16.01 11.95
C PRO A 273 11.28 -16.67 12.12
N VAL A 274 10.24 -15.86 12.18
CA VAL A 274 8.86 -16.30 12.42
C VAL A 274 7.92 -15.69 11.36
N PRO A 275 6.80 -16.36 11.02
CA PRO A 275 5.83 -15.82 10.09
C PRO A 275 5.18 -14.56 10.66
N LEU A 276 5.25 -13.47 9.90
CA LEU A 276 4.60 -12.21 10.25
C LEU A 276 3.10 -12.27 9.96
N ARG A 277 2.30 -11.79 10.90
CA ARG A 277 0.85 -11.62 10.73
C ARG A 277 0.46 -10.23 11.19
N ILE A 278 -0.44 -9.59 10.45
CA ILE A 278 -0.97 -8.27 10.83
C ILE A 278 -1.61 -8.38 12.23
N GLY A 279 -1.36 -7.37 13.08
CA GLY A 279 -1.90 -7.32 14.43
C GLY A 279 -1.07 -8.01 15.49
N GLN A 280 0.00 -8.76 15.13
CA GLN A 280 0.91 -9.31 16.15
C GLN A 280 1.56 -8.20 16.96
N THR A 281 1.59 -8.37 18.29
CA THR A 281 2.22 -7.43 19.23
C THR A 281 3.72 -7.65 19.26
N VAL A 282 4.47 -6.56 19.25
CA VAL A 282 5.93 -6.54 19.24
C VAL A 282 6.43 -5.65 20.38
N TYR A 283 7.43 -6.12 21.09
CA TYR A 283 8.23 -5.31 22.01
C TYR A 283 9.35 -4.63 21.22
N VAL A 284 9.47 -3.33 21.35
CA VAL A 284 10.47 -2.54 20.64
C VAL A 284 11.36 -1.83 21.66
N SER A 285 12.67 -1.98 21.52
CA SER A 285 13.68 -1.25 22.28
C SER A 285 14.66 -0.60 21.30
N MET A 286 14.82 0.70 21.38
CA MET A 286 15.78 1.42 20.54
C MET A 286 17.20 1.16 21.03
N THR A 287 18.14 1.00 20.10
CA THR A 287 19.55 0.91 20.41
C THR A 287 20.09 2.34 20.60
N PRO A 288 20.95 2.61 21.62
CA PRO A 288 21.51 3.94 21.82
C PRO A 288 22.18 4.45 20.54
N VAL A 289 21.93 5.72 20.21
CA VAL A 289 22.67 6.37 19.12
C VAL A 289 24.07 6.68 19.64
N VAL A 290 25.06 5.92 19.21
CA VAL A 290 26.47 6.21 19.49
C VAL A 290 26.89 7.36 18.58
N GLY A 291 26.97 8.58 19.13
CA GLY A 291 27.38 9.79 18.40
C GLY A 291 26.25 10.82 18.27
N ARG A 292 26.08 11.61 19.32
CA ARG A 292 25.23 12.80 19.28
C ARG A 292 25.93 13.84 18.41
N THR A 293 25.65 13.87 17.12
CA THR A 293 25.92 15.08 16.32
C THR A 293 24.86 16.10 16.74
N GLU A 294 25.27 17.12 17.49
CA GLU A 294 24.42 18.27 17.82
C GLU A 294 23.80 18.78 16.50
N ALA A 295 22.47 18.84 16.46
CA ALA A 295 21.77 19.51 15.38
C ALA A 295 22.28 20.96 15.27
N PRO A 296 22.53 21.50 14.06
CA PRO A 296 22.95 22.89 13.89
C PRO A 296 21.87 23.77 14.52
N LYS A 297 22.26 24.59 15.48
CA LYS A 297 21.43 25.69 16.02
C LYS A 297 21.11 26.61 14.84
N GLU A 298 19.90 26.46 14.31
CA GLU A 298 19.32 27.36 13.32
C GLU A 298 19.30 28.77 13.97
N ARG A 299 20.15 29.65 13.46
CA ARG A 299 20.16 31.08 13.88
C ARG A 299 18.82 31.63 13.41
N VAL A 300 17.95 31.92 14.36
CA VAL A 300 16.81 32.80 14.12
C VAL A 300 17.35 34.12 13.60
N ALA A 301 17.25 34.33 12.30
CA ALA A 301 17.49 35.60 11.67
C ALA A 301 16.36 36.54 12.10
N THR A 302 16.65 37.41 13.03
CA THR A 302 15.88 38.63 13.31
C THR A 302 15.91 39.48 12.04
N GLN A 303 14.78 39.55 11.34
CA GLN A 303 14.56 40.60 10.33
C GLN A 303 13.99 41.85 11.00
N PRO A 304 14.42 43.04 10.53
CA PRO A 304 14.05 44.34 11.08
C PRO A 304 12.60 44.75 10.78
#